data_1f876c291ed30f6cd8931092caba8403
#
_entry.id   1f876c291ed30f6cd8931092caba8403
#
_cell.length_a   1.000
_cell.length_b   1.000
_cell.length_c   1.000
_cell.angle_alpha   90.00
_cell.angle_beta   90.00
_cell.angle_gamma   90.00
#
_symmetry.space_group_name_H-M   'P 1'
#
loop_
_entity.id
_entity.type
_entity.pdbx_description
1 polymer ?
#
loop_
_entity_poly.entity_id
_entity_poly.type
_entity_poly.pdbx_seq_one_letter_code
_entity_poly.pdbx_strand_id
1 'polypeptide(L)'
;APFDGVFGFSQGAALTSLLVGLRNPCEAEDRISFDFAMMVGGFASNDGSHAYLYQRRSEYGLPSVHIIGGSDFVVPSGHSDRLASFFKNPLILRHSGGHVIPGNSQIRNSVVTFLQERARDAALADGSTRRDI
;
A
#
# COMPACT_ATOMS: atom_id res chain seq x y z
N ALA A 1 6.76 -15.97 -3.04
CA ALA A 1 6.56 -15.38 -1.73
C ALA A 1 5.32 -15.95 -1.06
N PRO A 2 5.34 -16.16 0.26
CA PRO A 2 4.18 -16.68 0.98
C PRO A 2 3.03 -15.68 1.09
N PHE A 3 3.28 -14.40 0.82
CA PHE A 3 2.27 -13.34 0.89
C PHE A 3 2.22 -12.54 -0.40
N ASP A 4 1.00 -12.25 -0.87
CA ASP A 4 0.80 -11.47 -2.09
C ASP A 4 0.83 -9.97 -1.81
N GLY A 5 0.34 -9.55 -0.65
CA GLY A 5 0.28 -8.15 -0.27
C GLY A 5 0.34 -7.94 1.23
N VAL A 6 0.43 -6.67 1.62
CA VAL A 6 0.47 -6.25 3.02
C VAL A 6 -0.63 -5.23 3.27
N PHE A 7 -1.32 -5.39 4.40
CA PHE A 7 -2.31 -4.44 4.89
C PHE A 7 -1.82 -3.84 6.21
N GLY A 8 -1.88 -2.53 6.31
CA GLY A 8 -1.51 -1.83 7.54
C GLY A 8 -2.54 -0.78 7.94
N PHE A 9 -2.79 -0.64 9.24
CA PHE A 9 -3.65 0.37 9.82
C PHE A 9 -2.86 1.22 10.79
N SER A 10 -2.95 2.55 10.67
CA SER A 10 -2.32 3.51 11.59
C SER A 10 -0.78 3.32 11.63
N GLN A 11 -0.22 2.96 12.77
CA GLN A 11 1.22 2.62 12.89
C GLN A 11 1.59 1.43 12.00
N GLY A 12 0.67 0.48 11.82
CA GLY A 12 0.88 -0.63 10.89
C GLY A 12 1.00 -0.15 9.44
N ALA A 13 0.30 0.91 9.07
CA ALA A 13 0.47 1.52 7.75
C ALA A 13 1.84 2.20 7.60
N ALA A 14 2.30 2.88 8.63
CA ALA A 14 3.65 3.45 8.64
C ALA A 14 4.71 2.35 8.49
N LEU A 15 4.58 1.25 9.23
CA LEU A 15 5.46 0.10 9.11
C LEU A 15 5.41 -0.49 7.70
N THR A 16 4.21 -0.62 7.12
CA THR A 16 4.04 -1.11 5.75
C THR A 16 4.83 -0.26 4.75
N SER A 17 4.78 1.06 4.88
CA SER A 17 5.54 1.95 4.01
C SER A 17 7.05 1.78 4.16
N LEU A 18 7.53 1.53 5.36
CA LEU A 18 8.95 1.24 5.59
C LEU A 18 9.36 -0.07 4.93
N LEU A 19 8.52 -1.10 5.00
CA LEU A 19 8.76 -2.37 4.32
C LEU A 19 8.82 -2.19 2.81
N VAL A 20 7.94 -1.37 2.25
CA VAL A 20 7.99 -1.04 0.81
C VAL A 20 9.31 -0.37 0.47
N GLY A 21 9.75 0.58 1.31
CA GLY A 21 11.01 1.29 1.11
C GLY A 21 12.24 0.38 1.20
N LEU A 22 12.20 -0.62 2.07
CA LEU A 22 13.29 -1.60 2.24
C LEU A 22 13.33 -2.64 1.13
N ARG A 23 12.23 -2.84 0.46
CA ARG A 23 12.09 -3.82 -0.60
C ARG A 23 13.01 -3.48 -1.77
N ASN A 24 13.75 -4.45 -2.25
CA ASN A 24 14.58 -4.30 -3.44
C ASN A 24 14.15 -5.29 -4.53
N PRO A 25 13.33 -4.88 -5.48
CA PRO A 25 12.82 -5.79 -6.51
C PRO A 25 13.89 -6.32 -7.46
N CYS A 26 15.10 -5.73 -7.44
CA CYS A 26 16.20 -6.17 -8.29
C CYS A 26 17.04 -7.30 -7.67
N GLU A 27 16.81 -7.64 -6.41
CA GLU A 27 17.54 -8.70 -5.72
C GLU A 27 16.71 -9.98 -5.68
N ALA A 28 17.23 -11.05 -6.27
CA ALA A 28 16.54 -12.34 -6.35
C ALA A 28 16.32 -13.00 -4.99
N GLU A 29 17.08 -12.59 -3.98
CA GLU A 29 17.01 -13.13 -2.62
C GLU A 29 16.34 -12.17 -1.63
N ASP A 30 15.60 -11.17 -2.13
CA ASP A 30 14.91 -10.24 -1.25
C ASP A 30 13.85 -10.99 -0.42
N ARG A 31 14.04 -10.95 0.90
CA ARG A 31 13.14 -11.60 1.84
C ARG A 31 11.84 -10.83 2.06
N ILE A 32 11.83 -9.55 1.68
CA ILE A 32 10.64 -8.70 1.76
C ILE A 32 9.99 -8.73 0.39
N SER A 33 9.13 -9.71 0.18
CA SER A 33 8.49 -9.93 -1.11
C SER A 33 6.97 -9.89 -0.97
N PHE A 34 6.37 -8.88 -1.60
CA PHE A 34 4.93 -8.73 -1.78
C PHE A 34 4.68 -7.80 -2.96
N ASP A 35 3.50 -7.89 -3.56
CA ASP A 35 3.22 -7.23 -4.85
C ASP A 35 2.32 -6.01 -4.73
N PHE A 36 1.70 -5.79 -3.58
CA PHE A 36 0.87 -4.60 -3.33
C PHE A 36 0.78 -4.29 -1.84
N ALA A 37 0.36 -3.06 -1.55
CA ALA A 37 0.17 -2.61 -0.16
C ALA A 37 -1.13 -1.82 -0.02
N MET A 38 -1.80 -2.03 1.11
CA MET A 38 -2.99 -1.28 1.49
C MET A 38 -2.76 -0.62 2.85
N MET A 39 -2.98 0.67 2.91
CA MET A 39 -2.70 1.49 4.10
C MET A 39 -3.94 2.28 4.49
N VAL A 40 -4.38 2.13 5.73
CA VAL A 40 -5.55 2.81 6.27
C VAL A 40 -5.13 3.74 7.39
N GLY A 41 -5.50 5.01 7.28
CA GLY A 41 -5.17 6.02 8.29
C GLY A 41 -3.67 6.12 8.52
N GLY A 42 -2.90 6.05 7.45
CA GLY A 42 -1.44 5.94 7.50
C GLY A 42 -0.72 7.28 7.58
N PHE A 43 0.54 7.21 7.94
CA PHE A 43 1.46 8.34 7.97
C PHE A 43 2.87 7.86 7.67
N ALA A 44 3.71 8.78 7.20
CA ALA A 44 5.14 8.48 7.04
C ALA A 44 5.83 8.50 8.41
N SER A 45 6.77 7.59 8.62
CA SER A 45 7.55 7.59 9.85
C SER A 45 8.26 8.93 10.05
N ASN A 46 8.20 9.45 11.27
CA ASN A 46 8.90 10.69 11.66
C ASN A 46 10.28 10.43 12.25
N ASP A 47 10.70 9.19 12.37
CA ASP A 47 12.03 8.83 12.84
C ASP A 47 13.06 9.21 11.78
N GLY A 48 14.03 10.04 12.16
CA GLY A 48 15.08 10.48 11.25
C GLY A 48 15.92 9.36 10.68
N SER A 49 16.05 8.23 11.38
CA SER A 49 16.77 7.06 10.90
C SER A 49 16.04 6.35 9.73
N HIS A 50 14.75 6.65 9.52
CA HIS A 50 13.95 6.13 8.43
C HIS A 50 13.86 7.07 7.23
N ALA A 51 14.36 8.29 7.35
CA ALA A 51 14.17 9.34 6.33
C ALA A 51 14.69 8.89 4.95
N TYR A 52 15.79 8.16 4.91
CA TYR A 52 16.38 7.71 3.66
C TYR A 52 15.44 6.82 2.82
N LEU A 53 14.49 6.14 3.47
CA LEU A 53 13.52 5.28 2.79
C LEU A 53 12.48 6.09 2.01
N TYR A 54 12.23 7.34 2.41
CA TYR A 54 11.30 8.24 1.74
C TYR A 54 11.98 9.23 0.79
N GLN A 55 13.31 9.36 0.85
CA GLN A 55 14.09 10.31 0.05
C GLN A 55 14.65 9.66 -1.22
N ARG A 56 13.86 8.85 -1.88
CA ARG A 56 14.28 8.20 -3.11
C ARG A 56 14.05 9.10 -4.31
N ARG A 57 14.85 8.88 -5.37
CA ARG A 57 14.76 9.67 -6.62
C ARG A 57 13.45 9.43 -7.36
N SER A 58 12.84 8.26 -7.20
CA SER A 58 11.59 7.90 -7.86
C SER A 58 10.58 7.41 -6.84
N GLU A 59 9.31 7.56 -7.20
CA GLU A 59 8.21 7.05 -6.41
C GLU A 59 8.24 5.52 -6.35
N TYR A 60 7.65 4.95 -5.29
CA TYR A 60 7.49 3.50 -5.21
C TYR A 60 6.54 3.00 -6.29
N GLY A 61 6.99 2.09 -7.14
CA GLY A 61 6.20 1.53 -8.23
C GLY A 61 5.19 0.47 -7.81
N LEU A 62 5.23 0.05 -6.55
CA LEU A 62 4.32 -0.95 -6.01
C LEU A 62 2.88 -0.44 -6.02
N PRO A 63 1.90 -1.22 -6.54
CA PRO A 63 0.50 -0.82 -6.44
C PRO A 63 0.05 -0.64 -5.00
N SER A 64 -0.63 0.47 -4.72
CA SER A 64 -1.02 0.82 -3.35
C SER A 64 -2.43 1.36 -3.26
N VAL A 65 -3.08 1.10 -2.13
CA VAL A 65 -4.36 1.69 -1.74
C VAL A 65 -4.17 2.46 -0.45
N HIS A 66 -4.70 3.67 -0.42
CA HIS A 66 -4.66 4.54 0.75
C HIS A 66 -6.09 4.92 1.12
N ILE A 67 -6.56 4.45 2.27
CA ILE A 67 -7.90 4.74 2.76
C ILE A 67 -7.79 5.83 3.82
N ILE A 68 -8.42 6.97 3.57
CA ILE A 68 -8.22 8.20 4.31
C ILE A 68 -9.55 8.74 4.84
N GLY A 69 -9.64 8.94 6.14
CA GLY A 69 -10.80 9.54 6.79
C GLY A 69 -10.70 11.07 6.85
N GLY A 70 -11.71 11.75 6.31
CA GLY A 70 -11.75 13.22 6.32
C GLY A 70 -11.90 13.80 7.71
N SER A 71 -12.46 13.05 8.66
CA SER A 71 -12.64 13.43 10.06
C SER A 71 -11.70 12.66 11.01
N ASP A 72 -10.60 12.17 10.50
CA ASP A 72 -9.58 11.50 11.32
C ASP A 72 -8.82 12.55 12.13
N PHE A 73 -8.98 12.51 13.45
CA PHE A 73 -8.31 13.42 14.39
C PHE A 73 -7.08 12.79 15.05
N VAL A 74 -6.86 11.49 14.84
CA VAL A 74 -5.67 10.79 15.33
C VAL A 74 -4.53 10.95 14.32
N VAL A 75 -4.83 10.65 13.05
CA VAL A 75 -3.91 10.90 11.93
C VAL A 75 -4.62 11.81 10.94
N PRO A 76 -4.38 13.12 10.99
CA PRO A 76 -5.02 14.05 10.05
C PRO A 76 -4.79 13.64 8.60
N SER A 77 -5.79 13.89 7.75
CA SER A 77 -5.78 13.43 6.35
C SER A 77 -4.55 13.90 5.57
N GLY A 78 -4.00 15.06 5.90
CA GLY A 78 -2.78 15.57 5.26
C GLY A 78 -1.58 14.67 5.44
N HIS A 79 -1.46 13.97 6.57
CA HIS A 79 -0.38 13.01 6.81
C HIS A 79 -0.55 11.77 5.92
N SER A 80 -1.78 11.31 5.75
CA SER A 80 -2.08 10.18 4.86
C SER A 80 -1.88 10.54 3.40
N ASP A 81 -2.23 11.77 3.01
CA ASP A 81 -1.96 12.29 1.67
C ASP A 81 -0.45 12.35 1.39
N ARG A 82 0.32 12.79 2.39
CA ARG A 82 1.78 12.81 2.26
C ARG A 82 2.34 11.40 2.07
N LEU A 83 1.85 10.42 2.82
CA LEU A 83 2.26 9.02 2.65
C LEU A 83 1.97 8.54 1.24
N ALA A 84 0.76 8.80 0.74
CA ALA A 84 0.35 8.40 -0.61
C ALA A 84 1.23 9.02 -1.69
N SER A 85 1.76 10.24 -1.45
CA SER A 85 2.60 10.95 -2.41
C SER A 85 3.92 10.26 -2.73
N PHE A 86 4.36 9.33 -1.89
CA PHE A 86 5.57 8.54 -2.16
C PHE A 86 5.34 7.39 -3.15
N PHE A 87 4.09 7.11 -3.50
CA PHE A 87 3.73 5.99 -4.36
C PHE A 87 3.33 6.48 -5.75
N LYS A 88 3.66 5.68 -6.75
CA LYS A 88 3.27 5.95 -8.13
C LYS A 88 1.83 5.51 -8.36
N ASN A 89 0.99 6.43 -8.87
CA ASN A 89 -0.42 6.16 -9.16
C ASN A 89 -1.17 5.50 -7.98
N PRO A 90 -1.11 6.09 -6.77
CA PRO A 90 -1.79 5.50 -5.63
C PRO A 90 -3.29 5.53 -5.81
N LEU A 91 -3.99 4.47 -5.41
CA LEU A 91 -5.45 4.49 -5.32
C LEU A 91 -5.82 5.10 -3.97
N ILE A 92 -6.40 6.29 -4.00
CA ILE A 92 -6.80 7.01 -2.80
C ILE A 92 -8.32 6.91 -2.63
N LEU A 93 -8.75 6.32 -1.52
CA LEU A 93 -10.16 6.13 -1.19
C LEU A 93 -10.47 6.95 0.06
N ARG A 94 -11.35 7.95 -0.10
CA ARG A 94 -11.70 8.88 0.98
C ARG A 94 -13.07 8.55 1.55
N HIS A 95 -13.20 8.70 2.87
CA HIS A 95 -14.49 8.60 3.56
C HIS A 95 -14.64 9.77 4.54
N SER A 96 -15.87 10.03 4.98
CA SER A 96 -16.17 11.14 5.89
C SER A 96 -15.90 10.82 7.36
N GLY A 97 -15.59 9.57 7.69
CA GLY A 97 -15.39 9.13 9.06
C GLY A 97 -14.02 9.47 9.64
N GLY A 98 -13.75 8.92 10.82
CA GLY A 98 -12.53 9.14 11.58
C GLY A 98 -11.47 8.07 11.35
N HIS A 99 -10.74 7.80 12.45
CA HIS A 99 -9.60 6.87 12.44
C HIS A 99 -10.08 5.42 12.57
N VAL A 100 -10.65 4.90 11.50
CA VAL A 100 -11.27 3.56 11.46
C VAL A 100 -11.02 2.90 10.11
N ILE A 101 -11.16 1.58 10.07
CA ILE A 101 -11.29 0.85 8.83
C ILE A 101 -12.77 0.95 8.43
N PRO A 102 -13.10 1.68 7.34
CA PRO A 102 -14.51 1.94 7.01
C PRO A 102 -15.19 0.69 6.46
N GLY A 103 -16.49 0.57 6.78
CA GLY A 103 -17.32 -0.53 6.29
C GLY A 103 -18.24 -0.18 5.13
N ASN A 104 -18.11 1.02 4.53
CA ASN A 104 -19.04 1.43 3.47
C ASN A 104 -18.81 0.61 2.19
N SER A 105 -19.90 0.42 1.43
CA SER A 105 -19.89 -0.45 0.26
C SER A 105 -19.04 0.09 -0.90
N GLN A 106 -18.95 1.42 -1.05
CA GLN A 106 -18.16 2.02 -2.13
C GLN A 106 -16.67 1.72 -1.95
N ILE A 107 -16.15 1.92 -0.74
CA ILE A 107 -14.75 1.62 -0.45
C ILE A 107 -14.50 0.12 -0.57
N ARG A 108 -15.40 -0.70 -0.02
CA ARG A 108 -15.29 -2.16 -0.12
C ARG A 108 -15.23 -2.61 -1.58
N ASN A 109 -16.11 -2.08 -2.43
CA ASN A 109 -16.14 -2.44 -3.84
C ASN A 109 -14.86 -2.02 -4.56
N SER A 110 -14.33 -0.84 -4.27
CA SER A 110 -13.06 -0.37 -4.83
C SER A 110 -11.90 -1.24 -4.40
N VAL A 111 -11.87 -1.67 -3.14
CA VAL A 111 -10.85 -2.59 -2.62
C VAL A 111 -10.94 -3.94 -3.31
N VAL A 112 -12.16 -4.49 -3.45
CA VAL A 112 -12.38 -5.76 -4.14
C VAL A 112 -11.87 -5.68 -5.58
N THR A 113 -12.20 -4.62 -6.30
CA THR A 113 -11.72 -4.41 -7.67
C THR A 113 -10.20 -4.37 -7.73
N PHE A 114 -9.58 -3.62 -6.82
CA PHE A 114 -8.11 -3.57 -6.72
C PHE A 114 -7.51 -4.95 -6.51
N LEU A 115 -8.05 -5.72 -5.56
CA LEU A 115 -7.56 -7.07 -5.27
C LEU A 115 -7.74 -8.02 -6.45
N GLN A 116 -8.87 -7.92 -7.16
CA GLN A 116 -9.11 -8.71 -8.36
C GLN A 116 -8.10 -8.38 -9.47
N GLU A 117 -7.77 -7.11 -9.65
CA GLU A 117 -6.75 -6.68 -10.61
C GLU A 117 -5.38 -7.23 -10.22
N ARG A 118 -5.04 -7.21 -8.92
CA ARG A 118 -3.76 -7.76 -8.44
C ARG A 118 -3.68 -9.27 -8.67
N ALA A 119 -4.78 -9.99 -8.40
CA ALA A 119 -4.85 -11.42 -8.65
C ALA A 119 -4.73 -11.75 -10.15
N ARG A 120 -5.35 -10.94 -11.00
CA ARG A 120 -5.26 -11.09 -12.46
C ARG A 120 -3.84 -10.86 -12.96
N ASP A 121 -3.17 -9.82 -12.47
CA ASP A 121 -1.79 -9.51 -12.85
C ASP A 121 -0.84 -10.61 -12.39
N ALA A 122 -1.04 -11.15 -11.20
CA ALA A 122 -0.26 -12.29 -10.70
C ALA A 122 -0.46 -13.53 -11.56
N ALA A 123 -1.71 -13.81 -11.96
CA ALA A 123 -2.03 -14.95 -12.85
C ALA A 123 -1.40 -14.76 -14.23
N LEU A 124 -1.36 -13.54 -14.75
CA LEU A 124 -0.72 -13.25 -16.04
C LEU A 124 0.80 -13.39 -15.95
N ALA A 125 1.41 -12.99 -14.84
CA ALA A 125 2.85 -13.16 -14.61
C ALA A 125 3.24 -14.65 -14.62
N ASP A 126 2.38 -15.51 -14.04
CA ASP A 126 2.56 -16.96 -14.00
C ASP A 126 1.90 -17.67 -15.22
N GLY A 127 1.29 -16.90 -16.11
CA GLY A 127 0.34 -17.41 -17.09
C GLY A 127 0.92 -18.39 -18.10
N SER A 128 2.19 -18.23 -18.48
CA SER A 128 2.83 -19.16 -19.41
C SER A 128 2.95 -20.57 -18.82
N THR A 129 3.21 -20.67 -17.53
CA THR A 129 3.33 -21.96 -16.84
C THR A 129 1.96 -22.61 -16.61
N ARG A 130 0.93 -21.83 -16.34
CA ARG A 130 -0.42 -22.33 -16.08
C ARG A 130 -1.20 -22.67 -17.33
N ARG A 131 -0.93 -21.99 -18.43
CA ARG A 131 -1.64 -22.21 -19.71
C ARG A 131 -1.23 -23.50 -20.42
N ASP A 132 -0.09 -24.02 -20.06
CA ASP A 132 0.44 -25.27 -20.65
C ASP A 132 -0.12 -26.52 -19.98
N ILE A 133 -0.98 -26.32 -19.00
CA ILE A 133 -1.73 -27.38 -18.35
C ILE A 133 -3.10 -27.50 -19.03
#